data_f24e093b8cfe8f99a072bdc0be5b9b7a
#
_entry.id   f24e093b8cfe8f99a072bdc0be5b9b7a
#
_cell.length_a   1.000
_cell.length_b   1.000
_cell.length_c   1.000
_cell.angle_alpha   90.00
_cell.angle_beta   90.00
_cell.angle_gamma   90.00
#
_symmetry.space_group_name_H-M   'P 1'
#
loop_
_entity.id
_entity.type
_entity.pdbx_description
1 polymer ?
#
loop_
_entity_poly.entity_id
_entity_poly.type
_entity_poly.pdbx_seq_one_letter_code
_entity_poly.pdbx_strand_id
1 'polypeptide(L)'
;MGTLDKFDLAILGELQADARLTNAELAQRVGLSAAPCWRRVRVLEEEGYITGYRAEINRHKIGLGVLAFVRVDAERNTGDVARKLEVAIRKIPEIVACHYISGTGTFELQVVSQDLESFSQFAREVLINLPHVKDIHTS
;
A
#
# COMPACT_ATOMS: atom_id res chain seq x y z
N MET A 1 -7.72 16.68 -17.64
CA MET A 1 -6.39 16.29 -17.17
C MET A 1 -5.43 16.16 -18.35
N GLY A 2 -4.29 16.82 -18.29
CA GLY A 2 -3.30 16.78 -19.37
C GLY A 2 -2.53 15.48 -19.42
N THR A 3 -1.97 15.18 -20.56
CA THR A 3 -1.07 14.04 -20.73
C THR A 3 0.27 14.37 -20.06
N LEU A 4 0.88 13.38 -19.42
CA LEU A 4 2.20 13.51 -18.83
C LEU A 4 3.26 13.67 -19.92
N ASP A 5 4.16 14.60 -19.75
CA ASP A 5 5.30 14.76 -20.65
C ASP A 5 6.55 14.08 -20.10
N LYS A 6 7.66 14.17 -20.84
CA LYS A 6 8.91 13.53 -20.44
C LYS A 6 9.47 14.06 -19.10
N PHE A 7 9.22 15.34 -18.79
CA PHE A 7 9.68 15.93 -17.53
C PHE A 7 8.86 15.40 -16.36
N ASP A 8 7.54 15.26 -16.53
CA ASP A 8 6.66 14.68 -15.52
C ASP A 8 7.06 13.24 -15.21
N LEU A 9 7.32 12.45 -16.25
CA LEU A 9 7.75 11.06 -16.09
C LEU A 9 9.13 10.95 -15.40
N ALA A 10 10.04 11.85 -15.74
CA ALA A 10 11.35 11.91 -15.11
C ALA A 10 11.23 12.26 -13.62
N ILE A 11 10.39 13.22 -13.29
CA ILE A 11 10.11 13.62 -11.90
C ILE A 11 9.55 12.43 -11.11
N LEU A 12 8.54 11.77 -11.65
CA LEU A 12 7.94 10.59 -11.00
C LEU A 12 8.97 9.49 -10.77
N GLY A 13 9.83 9.22 -11.77
CA GLY A 13 10.89 8.21 -11.64
C GLY A 13 11.90 8.56 -10.56
N GLU A 14 12.35 9.80 -10.49
CA GLU A 14 13.31 10.24 -9.47
C GLU A 14 12.71 10.21 -8.06
N LEU A 15 11.48 10.69 -7.90
CA LEU A 15 10.81 10.68 -6.59
C LEU A 15 10.43 9.27 -6.15
N GLN A 16 10.13 8.38 -7.09
CA GLN A 16 9.87 6.98 -6.76
C GLN A 16 11.13 6.29 -6.22
N ALA A 17 12.30 6.66 -6.73
CA ALA A 17 13.58 6.13 -6.26
C ALA A 17 14.01 6.77 -4.94
N ASP A 18 13.80 8.08 -4.79
CA ASP A 18 14.19 8.83 -3.58
C ASP A 18 13.21 9.98 -3.34
N ALA A 19 12.24 9.75 -2.47
CA ALA A 19 11.23 10.75 -2.14
C ALA A 19 11.76 11.91 -1.27
N ARG A 20 13.00 11.83 -0.79
CA ARG A 20 13.62 12.87 0.05
C ARG A 20 14.45 13.87 -0.72
N LEU A 21 14.51 13.79 -2.04
CA LEU A 21 15.18 14.77 -2.85
C LEU A 21 14.58 16.15 -2.57
N THR A 22 15.47 17.15 -2.37
CA THR A 22 15.03 18.55 -2.33
C THR A 22 14.56 18.95 -3.71
N ASN A 23 13.75 20.00 -3.79
CA ASN A 23 13.32 20.51 -5.11
C ASN A 23 14.51 20.90 -5.98
N ALA A 24 15.56 21.48 -5.38
CA ALA A 24 16.77 21.86 -6.12
C ALA A 24 17.49 20.64 -6.70
N GLU A 25 17.64 19.58 -5.90
CA GLU A 25 18.23 18.32 -6.37
C GLU A 25 17.41 17.67 -7.49
N LEU A 26 16.09 17.62 -7.29
CA LEU A 26 15.18 17.07 -8.29
C LEU A 26 15.25 17.85 -9.60
N ALA A 27 15.18 19.17 -9.54
CA ALA A 27 15.27 20.05 -10.71
C ALA A 27 16.54 19.79 -11.50
N GLN A 28 17.67 19.70 -10.79
CA GLN A 28 18.95 19.41 -11.41
C GLN A 28 18.95 18.07 -12.15
N ARG A 29 18.39 17.04 -11.53
CA ARG A 29 18.35 15.69 -12.11
C ARG A 29 17.49 15.59 -13.37
N VAL A 30 16.39 16.33 -13.40
CA VAL A 30 15.45 16.27 -14.54
C VAL A 30 15.70 17.35 -15.57
N GLY A 31 16.67 18.25 -15.34
CA GLY A 31 17.04 19.27 -16.32
C GLY A 31 16.10 20.46 -16.34
N LEU A 32 15.52 20.83 -15.20
CA LEU A 32 14.65 21.99 -15.04
C LEU A 32 15.24 22.98 -14.04
N SER A 33 14.83 24.24 -14.13
CA SER A 33 15.07 25.18 -13.03
C SER A 33 14.08 24.93 -11.90
N ALA A 34 14.39 25.46 -10.71
CA ALA A 34 13.69 25.11 -9.48
C ALA A 34 12.19 25.42 -9.51
N ALA A 35 11.80 26.60 -9.98
CA ALA A 35 10.40 27.03 -9.96
C ALA A 35 9.49 26.18 -10.85
N PRO A 36 9.79 25.93 -12.14
CA PRO A 36 8.96 25.04 -12.94
C PRO A 36 8.96 23.61 -12.44
N CYS A 37 10.06 23.11 -11.87
CA CYS A 37 10.09 21.78 -11.26
C CYS A 37 9.11 21.70 -10.10
N TRP A 38 9.13 22.67 -9.19
CA TRP A 38 8.21 22.73 -8.05
C TRP A 38 6.74 22.75 -8.50
N ARG A 39 6.43 23.56 -9.53
CA ARG A 39 5.07 23.63 -10.05
C ARG A 39 4.61 22.30 -10.62
N ARG A 40 5.49 21.58 -11.32
CA ARG A 40 5.15 20.24 -11.86
C ARG A 40 4.88 19.23 -10.76
N VAL A 41 5.69 19.22 -9.71
CA VAL A 41 5.48 18.33 -8.55
C VAL A 41 4.13 18.63 -7.91
N ARG A 42 3.79 19.93 -7.71
CA ARG A 42 2.51 20.31 -7.14
C ARG A 42 1.33 19.81 -7.97
N VAL A 43 1.38 19.95 -9.29
CA VAL A 43 0.32 19.46 -10.19
C VAL A 43 0.23 17.94 -10.10
N LEU A 44 1.34 17.23 -10.09
CA LEU A 44 1.35 15.77 -9.97
C LEU A 44 0.71 15.30 -8.66
N GLU A 45 0.93 16.03 -7.57
CA GLU A 45 0.28 15.75 -6.30
C GLU A 45 -1.21 16.06 -6.33
N GLU A 46 -1.57 17.25 -6.81
CA GLU A 46 -2.97 17.72 -6.85
C GLU A 46 -3.85 16.85 -7.75
N GLU A 47 -3.30 16.39 -8.87
CA GLU A 47 -4.04 15.53 -9.80
C GLU A 47 -3.97 14.04 -9.45
N GLY A 48 -3.30 13.68 -8.36
CA GLY A 48 -3.31 12.32 -7.84
C GLY A 48 -2.35 11.34 -8.51
N TYR A 49 -1.42 11.83 -9.35
CA TYR A 49 -0.35 10.95 -9.85
C TYR A 49 0.61 10.55 -8.73
N ILE A 50 0.88 11.48 -7.82
CA ILE A 50 1.59 11.18 -6.57
C ILE A 50 0.53 11.11 -5.48
N THR A 51 0.33 9.93 -4.92
CA THR A 51 -0.70 9.70 -3.91
C THR A 51 -0.19 9.88 -2.49
N GLY A 52 1.12 9.95 -2.31
CA GLY A 52 1.73 10.17 -1.00
C GLY A 52 3.21 9.85 -1.01
N TYR A 53 3.83 10.09 0.14
CA TYR A 53 5.24 9.80 0.38
C TYR A 53 5.31 8.95 1.65
N ARG A 54 6.07 7.86 1.62
CA ARG A 54 6.13 6.92 2.73
C ARG A 54 7.57 6.61 3.11
N ALA A 55 7.80 6.43 4.39
CA ALA A 55 9.04 5.87 4.88
C ALA A 55 8.99 4.35 4.79
N GLU A 56 10.06 3.72 4.34
CA GLU A 56 10.25 2.28 4.44
C GLU A 56 10.85 1.98 5.81
N ILE A 57 10.18 1.14 6.57
CA ILE A 57 10.58 0.82 7.95
C ILE A 57 11.23 -0.56 7.99
N ASN A 58 12.38 -0.65 8.65
CA ASN A 58 12.99 -1.95 8.94
C ASN A 58 12.19 -2.60 10.08
N ARG A 59 11.25 -3.47 9.73
CA ARG A 59 10.34 -4.09 10.70
C ARG A 59 11.06 -4.96 11.75
N HIS A 60 12.17 -5.56 11.38
CA HIS A 60 12.96 -6.36 12.33
C HIS A 60 13.50 -5.50 13.46
N LYS A 61 13.96 -4.29 13.14
CA LYS A 61 14.53 -3.39 14.15
C LYS A 61 13.49 -2.84 15.12
N ILE A 62 12.23 -2.81 14.73
CA ILE A 62 11.15 -2.37 15.64
C ILE A 62 10.40 -3.55 16.26
N GLY A 63 10.95 -4.75 16.15
CA GLY A 63 10.42 -5.93 16.83
C GLY A 63 9.30 -6.66 16.09
N LEU A 64 9.04 -6.35 14.81
CA LEU A 64 8.04 -7.02 14.00
C LEU A 64 8.72 -8.07 13.11
N GLY A 65 9.14 -9.17 13.71
CA GLY A 65 9.95 -10.19 13.05
C GLY A 65 9.22 -11.05 12.03
N VAL A 66 7.88 -11.06 12.04
CA VAL A 66 7.08 -11.91 11.15
C VAL A 66 6.31 -11.06 10.16
N LEU A 67 6.43 -11.41 8.89
CA LEU A 67 5.58 -10.93 7.81
C LEU A 67 4.89 -12.16 7.21
N ALA A 68 3.58 -12.25 7.34
CA ALA A 68 2.79 -13.35 6.83
C ALA A 68 1.95 -12.88 5.65
N PHE A 69 1.81 -13.74 4.65
CA PHE A 69 0.90 -13.54 3.53
C PHE A 69 -0.34 -14.38 3.78
N VAL A 70 -1.49 -13.73 3.83
CA VAL A 70 -2.76 -14.37 4.18
C VAL A 70 -3.75 -14.18 3.04
N ARG A 71 -4.28 -15.27 2.53
CA ARG A 71 -5.34 -15.25 1.54
C ARG A 71 -6.68 -15.40 2.25
N VAL A 72 -7.60 -14.49 1.97
CA VAL A 72 -8.94 -14.50 2.56
C VAL A 72 -9.95 -14.60 1.41
N ASP A 73 -10.73 -15.68 1.41
CA ASP A 73 -11.78 -15.88 0.41
C ASP A 73 -13.11 -15.41 1.00
N ALA A 74 -13.82 -14.55 0.26
CA ALA A 74 -15.14 -14.08 0.64
C ALA A 74 -16.19 -15.17 0.42
N GLU A 75 -17.25 -15.18 1.24
CA GLU A 75 -18.37 -16.12 1.11
C GLU A 75 -19.04 -16.03 -0.25
N ARG A 76 -19.13 -14.81 -0.80
CA ARG A 76 -19.75 -14.54 -2.09
C ARG A 76 -18.91 -13.55 -2.86
N ASN A 77 -18.77 -13.77 -4.14
CA ASN A 77 -18.07 -12.84 -5.02
C ASN A 77 -19.04 -11.78 -5.54
N THR A 78 -19.57 -10.94 -4.63
CA THR A 78 -20.39 -9.78 -4.97
C THR A 78 -19.68 -8.51 -4.54
N GLY A 79 -19.92 -7.41 -5.26
CA GLY A 79 -19.27 -6.14 -4.94
C GLY A 79 -19.58 -5.62 -3.54
N ASP A 80 -20.79 -5.88 -3.04
CA ASP A 80 -21.21 -5.44 -1.72
C ASP A 80 -20.47 -6.19 -0.60
N VAL A 81 -20.41 -7.51 -0.71
CA VAL A 81 -19.69 -8.36 0.26
C VAL A 81 -18.21 -8.04 0.25
N ALA A 82 -17.60 -7.88 -0.94
CA ALA A 82 -16.20 -7.53 -1.07
C ALA A 82 -15.89 -6.18 -0.41
N ARG A 83 -16.74 -5.18 -0.61
CA ARG A 83 -16.54 -3.85 0.02
C ARG A 83 -16.63 -3.91 1.54
N LYS A 84 -17.59 -4.63 2.07
CA LYS A 84 -17.75 -4.78 3.52
C LYS A 84 -16.54 -5.46 4.15
N LEU A 85 -16.04 -6.48 3.50
CA LEU A 85 -14.84 -7.19 3.95
C LEU A 85 -13.61 -6.27 3.87
N GLU A 86 -13.45 -5.56 2.78
CA GLU A 86 -12.33 -4.61 2.61
C GLU A 86 -12.35 -3.51 3.67
N VAL A 87 -13.52 -2.95 3.96
CA VAL A 87 -13.65 -1.93 5.01
C VAL A 87 -13.22 -2.49 6.37
N ALA A 88 -13.63 -3.72 6.69
CA ALA A 88 -13.23 -4.37 7.94
C ALA A 88 -11.71 -4.61 7.99
N ILE A 89 -11.12 -5.07 6.90
CA ILE A 89 -9.69 -5.34 6.80
C ILE A 89 -8.88 -4.05 7.01
N ARG A 90 -9.29 -2.96 6.39
CA ARG A 90 -8.55 -1.68 6.46
C ARG A 90 -8.53 -1.05 7.84
N LYS A 91 -9.38 -1.49 8.76
CA LYS A 91 -9.40 -1.02 10.14
C LYS A 91 -8.42 -1.75 11.05
N ILE A 92 -7.78 -2.79 10.57
CA ILE A 92 -6.89 -3.65 11.35
C ILE A 92 -5.45 -3.21 11.15
N PRO A 93 -4.79 -2.64 12.19
CA PRO A 93 -3.45 -2.07 12.02
C PRO A 93 -2.36 -3.10 11.71
N GLU A 94 -2.52 -4.37 12.12
CA GLU A 94 -1.56 -5.43 11.83
C GLU A 94 -1.53 -5.78 10.34
N ILE A 95 -2.57 -5.45 9.58
CA ILE A 95 -2.64 -5.68 8.14
C ILE A 95 -2.05 -4.46 7.43
N VAL A 96 -0.88 -4.61 6.85
CA VAL A 96 -0.13 -3.50 6.23
C VAL A 96 -0.35 -3.37 4.73
N ALA A 97 -0.92 -4.38 4.09
CA ALA A 97 -1.28 -4.33 2.67
C ALA A 97 -2.45 -5.26 2.41
N CYS A 98 -3.29 -4.87 1.46
CA CYS A 98 -4.46 -5.65 1.06
C CYS A 98 -4.62 -5.53 -0.45
N HIS A 99 -4.63 -6.67 -1.13
CA HIS A 99 -4.81 -6.75 -2.58
C HIS A 99 -6.05 -7.58 -2.90
N TYR A 100 -6.93 -7.03 -3.70
CA TYR A 100 -8.10 -7.76 -4.20
C TYR A 100 -7.72 -8.48 -5.49
N ILE A 101 -7.93 -9.79 -5.51
CA ILE A 101 -7.65 -10.61 -6.71
C ILE A 101 -8.91 -10.62 -7.56
N SER A 102 -8.80 -10.05 -8.74
CA SER A 102 -9.92 -9.86 -9.67
C SER A 102 -10.56 -11.19 -10.05
N GLY A 103 -11.88 -11.21 -10.02
CA GLY A 103 -12.69 -12.31 -10.50
C GLY A 103 -12.82 -13.51 -9.56
N THR A 104 -12.15 -13.50 -8.40
CA THR A 104 -12.14 -14.66 -7.50
C THR A 104 -12.80 -14.40 -6.15
N GLY A 105 -13.05 -13.14 -5.78
CA GLY A 105 -13.53 -12.81 -4.44
C GLY A 105 -12.50 -13.04 -3.35
N THR A 106 -11.23 -13.03 -3.71
CA THR A 106 -10.11 -13.31 -2.82
C THR A 106 -9.34 -12.03 -2.51
N PHE A 107 -8.98 -11.85 -1.25
CA PHE A 107 -8.06 -10.80 -0.81
C PHE A 107 -6.72 -11.44 -0.42
N GLU A 108 -5.64 -10.81 -0.81
CA GLU A 108 -4.31 -11.20 -0.36
C GLU A 108 -3.78 -10.11 0.56
N LEU A 109 -3.49 -10.50 1.81
CA LEU A 109 -3.10 -9.60 2.87
C LEU A 109 -1.65 -9.81 3.25
N GLN A 110 -1.00 -8.72 3.64
CA GLN A 110 0.28 -8.79 4.33
C GLN A 110 0.05 -8.41 5.79
N VAL A 111 0.41 -9.30 6.70
CA VAL A 111 0.20 -9.14 8.13
C VAL A 111 1.55 -9.15 8.84
N VAL A 112 1.78 -8.17 9.71
CA VAL A 112 3.00 -8.11 10.51
C VAL A 112 2.70 -8.48 11.95
N SER A 113 3.64 -9.20 12.58
CA SER A 113 3.54 -9.61 13.98
C SER A 113 4.94 -9.68 14.60
N GLN A 114 5.01 -9.67 15.92
CA GLN A 114 6.28 -9.77 16.64
C GLN A 114 6.92 -11.15 16.44
N ASP A 115 6.13 -12.21 16.54
CA ASP A 115 6.58 -13.60 16.45
C ASP A 115 5.45 -14.49 15.92
N LEU A 116 5.73 -15.77 15.72
CA LEU A 116 4.73 -16.72 15.20
C LEU A 116 3.59 -16.95 16.19
N GLU A 117 3.86 -16.91 17.48
CA GLU A 117 2.81 -17.07 18.50
C GLU A 117 1.83 -15.91 18.46
N SER A 118 2.31 -14.69 18.39
CA SER A 118 1.49 -13.49 18.25
C SER A 118 0.67 -13.52 16.97
N PHE A 119 1.28 -13.98 15.86
CA PHE A 119 0.55 -14.14 14.61
C PHE A 119 -0.56 -15.17 14.72
N SER A 120 -0.28 -16.33 15.34
CA SER A 120 -1.29 -17.38 15.53
C SER A 120 -2.45 -16.89 16.36
N GLN A 121 -2.18 -16.13 17.41
CA GLN A 121 -3.21 -15.54 18.25
C GLN A 121 -4.05 -14.53 17.45
N PHE A 122 -3.40 -13.68 16.68
CA PHE A 122 -4.07 -12.73 15.81
C PHE A 122 -4.99 -13.44 14.79
N ALA A 123 -4.51 -14.52 14.18
CA ALA A 123 -5.31 -15.30 13.24
C ALA A 123 -6.56 -15.88 13.90
N ARG A 124 -6.42 -16.43 15.10
CA ARG A 124 -7.55 -17.02 15.83
C ARG A 124 -8.54 -15.99 16.37
N GLU A 125 -8.08 -14.81 16.75
CA GLU A 125 -8.94 -13.80 17.39
C GLU A 125 -9.50 -12.79 16.42
N VAL A 126 -8.75 -12.44 15.38
CA VAL A 126 -9.11 -11.37 14.46
C VAL A 126 -9.48 -11.88 13.07
N LEU A 127 -8.60 -12.63 12.43
CA LEU A 127 -8.83 -13.05 11.04
C LEU A 127 -10.06 -13.96 10.90
N ILE A 128 -10.25 -14.90 11.83
CA ILE A 128 -11.40 -15.81 11.82
C ILE A 128 -12.72 -15.04 11.99
N ASN A 129 -12.68 -13.92 12.68
CA ASN A 129 -13.86 -13.12 12.98
C ASN A 129 -14.16 -12.03 11.93
N LEU A 130 -13.41 -11.97 10.84
CA LEU A 130 -13.72 -11.07 9.73
C LEU A 130 -15.09 -11.40 9.15
N PRO A 131 -15.91 -10.41 8.81
CA PRO A 131 -17.23 -10.67 8.25
C PRO A 131 -17.15 -11.25 6.84
N HIS A 132 -18.10 -12.12 6.51
CA HIS A 132 -18.26 -12.67 5.16
C HIS A 132 -17.07 -13.46 4.64
N VAL A 133 -16.28 -14.07 5.52
CA VAL A 133 -15.14 -14.90 5.15
C VAL A 133 -15.58 -16.35 5.01
N LYS A 134 -15.19 -16.97 3.90
CA LYS A 134 -15.40 -18.39 3.63
C LYS A 134 -14.20 -19.21 4.10
N ASP A 135 -13.01 -18.85 3.65
CA ASP A 135 -11.77 -19.57 3.93
C ASP A 135 -10.62 -18.61 4.16
N ILE A 136 -9.63 -19.04 4.94
CA ILE A 136 -8.38 -18.31 5.20
C ILE A 136 -7.22 -19.28 5.00
N HIS A 137 -6.23 -18.85 4.21
CA HIS A 137 -5.01 -19.60 3.95
C HIS A 137 -3.80 -18.73 4.26
N THR A 138 -2.85 -19.29 5.01
CA THR A 138 -1.63 -18.57 5.42
C THR A 138 -0.40 -19.21 4.79
N SER A 139 0.51 -18.38 4.30
CA SER A 139 1.83 -18.82 3.86
C SER A 139 2.92 -17.88 4.35
#